data_4a7f90df3c1b3cfb62603589399751a5
#
_entry.id   4a7f90df3c1b3cfb62603589399751a5
#
_cell.length_a   1.000
_cell.length_b   1.000
_cell.length_c   1.000
_cell.angle_alpha   90.00
_cell.angle_beta   90.00
_cell.angle_gamma   90.00
#
_symmetry.space_group_name_H-M   'P 1'
#
loop_
_entity.id
_entity.type
_entity.pdbx_description
1 polymer ?
#
loop_
_entity_poly.entity_id
_entity_poly.type
_entity_poly.pdbx_seq_one_letter_code
_entity_poly.pdbx_strand_id
1 'polypeptide(L)'
;GYDRPYRDWKDMGHGWVDIRSALEQSVNTYFYQLAMDLGIDRMHDYLDQFGFGSPTGIDVPGVGKGLLPSRDWKRAALNEPWYPGETVIAGIGQGFNVVTPLQLANAVVALVNGGTRFSPRILYATKPAGVERATRIKAPLEYQIPVLDPQNWQTILDGMDLVVNGERGTAKRVAVDAHFRTGGKTGTAQVYQLAAGKKQNQDEVAEHLRDHAWFIAFAPVESPRIAIAVVVEHGGGGSTAAAPVARATLDAWLDQELERELQP
;
A
#
# COMPACT_ATOMS: atom_id res chain seq x y z
N GLY A 1 -1.86 -6.81 29.25
CA GLY A 1 -0.93 -7.26 28.75
C GLY A 1 0.31 -6.62 28.14
N TYR A 2 1.17 -5.97 28.94
CA TYR A 2 2.44 -5.41 28.42
C TYR A 2 3.56 -6.47 28.26
N ASP A 3 3.31 -7.71 28.61
CA ASP A 3 4.34 -8.78 28.64
C ASP A 3 4.44 -9.61 27.36
N ARG A 4 3.69 -9.25 26.31
CA ARG A 4 3.78 -9.98 25.03
C ARG A 4 4.90 -9.40 24.17
N PRO A 5 5.97 -10.13 23.83
CA PRO A 5 7.01 -9.63 22.94
C PRO A 5 6.45 -9.47 21.51
N TYR A 6 6.63 -8.30 20.93
CA TYR A 6 6.40 -8.07 19.51
C TYR A 6 7.62 -8.56 18.73
N ARG A 7 7.42 -9.47 17.80
CA ARG A 7 8.50 -10.13 17.05
C ARG A 7 8.46 -9.75 15.59
N ASP A 8 9.60 -9.85 14.95
CA ASP A 8 9.73 -9.75 13.51
C ASP A 8 9.37 -11.09 12.83
N TRP A 9 9.13 -11.04 11.52
CA TRP A 9 8.91 -12.25 10.73
C TRP A 9 10.19 -13.10 10.60
N LYS A 10 11.38 -12.48 10.73
CA LYS A 10 12.69 -13.12 10.70
C LYS A 10 13.18 -13.40 12.14
N ASP A 11 13.29 -14.67 12.52
CA ASP A 11 13.58 -15.09 13.89
C ASP A 11 14.89 -14.52 14.46
N MET A 12 15.94 -14.45 13.62
CA MET A 12 17.26 -13.91 14.02
C MET A 12 17.34 -12.38 13.93
N GLY A 13 16.21 -11.71 13.58
CA GLY A 13 16.18 -10.28 13.36
C GLY A 13 16.92 -9.82 12.09
N HIS A 14 17.01 -8.50 11.92
CA HIS A 14 17.57 -7.86 10.72
C HIS A 14 18.88 -7.09 11.01
N GLY A 15 19.31 -7.05 12.28
CA GLY A 15 20.41 -6.18 12.72
C GLY A 15 19.99 -4.70 12.72
N TRP A 16 20.96 -3.81 12.56
CA TRP A 16 20.71 -2.38 12.42
C TRP A 16 20.15 -2.08 11.04
N VAL A 17 19.05 -1.35 11.00
CA VAL A 17 18.36 -0.94 9.77
C VAL A 17 18.00 0.54 9.84
N ASP A 18 18.12 1.23 8.72
CA ASP A 18 17.53 2.54 8.47
C ASP A 18 16.13 2.38 7.83
N ILE A 19 15.45 3.47 7.52
CA ILE A 19 14.10 3.42 6.94
C ILE A 19 14.08 2.75 5.55
N ARG A 20 15.12 2.93 4.72
CA ARG A 20 15.19 2.30 3.39
C ARG A 20 15.31 0.78 3.51
N SER A 21 16.25 0.30 4.30
CA SER A 21 16.45 -1.12 4.56
C SER A 21 15.30 -1.75 5.36
N ALA A 22 14.62 -0.98 6.20
CA ALA A 22 13.41 -1.42 6.89
C ALA A 22 12.23 -1.62 5.92
N LEU A 23 12.08 -0.75 4.91
CA LEU A 23 11.10 -0.91 3.83
C LEU A 23 11.47 -2.10 2.93
N GLU A 24 12.74 -2.18 2.47
CA GLU A 24 13.26 -3.25 1.62
C GLU A 24 12.92 -4.63 2.16
N GLN A 25 13.23 -4.84 3.45
CA GLN A 25 13.10 -6.13 4.11
C GLN A 25 11.77 -6.29 4.88
N SER A 26 10.90 -5.26 4.85
CA SER A 26 9.62 -5.27 5.58
C SER A 26 9.80 -5.55 7.08
N VAL A 27 10.67 -4.80 7.76
CA VAL A 27 11.06 -5.01 9.15
C VAL A 27 9.98 -4.52 10.10
N ASN A 28 9.23 -5.42 10.71
CA ASN A 28 8.13 -5.09 11.60
C ASN A 28 8.60 -4.30 12.84
N THR A 29 9.69 -4.74 13.46
CA THR A 29 10.20 -4.13 14.71
C THR A 29 10.59 -2.67 14.53
N TYR A 30 11.08 -2.26 13.36
CA TYR A 30 11.32 -0.87 13.04
C TYR A 30 10.01 -0.04 13.06
N PHE A 31 8.98 -0.54 12.40
CA PHE A 31 7.69 0.17 12.31
C PHE A 31 6.89 0.10 13.61
N TYR A 32 7.07 -0.92 14.44
CA TYR A 32 6.52 -0.93 15.80
C TYR A 32 7.08 0.22 16.64
N GLN A 33 8.40 0.43 16.61
CA GLN A 33 9.03 1.52 17.33
C GLN A 33 8.59 2.87 16.78
N LEU A 34 8.62 3.05 15.46
CA LEU A 34 8.16 4.28 14.79
C LEU A 34 6.71 4.62 15.16
N ALA A 35 5.83 3.63 15.18
CA ALA A 35 4.44 3.83 15.56
C ALA A 35 4.28 4.29 17.01
N MET A 36 5.08 3.74 17.93
CA MET A 36 5.08 4.17 19.33
C MET A 36 5.59 5.60 19.51
N ASP A 37 6.62 5.99 18.74
CA ASP A 37 7.20 7.34 18.78
C ASP A 37 6.24 8.39 18.17
N LEU A 38 5.49 8.02 17.13
CA LEU A 38 4.48 8.90 16.51
C LEU A 38 3.20 8.99 17.32
N GLY A 39 2.73 7.88 17.86
CA GLY A 39 1.41 7.73 18.46
C GLY A 39 0.29 7.65 17.42
N ILE A 40 -0.86 7.10 17.84
CA ILE A 40 -2.00 6.86 16.93
C ILE A 40 -2.58 8.16 16.36
N ASP A 41 -2.58 9.25 17.11
CA ASP A 41 -3.20 10.50 16.69
C ASP A 41 -2.44 11.10 15.50
N ARG A 42 -1.09 11.21 15.58
CA ARG A 42 -0.27 11.69 14.46
C ARG A 42 -0.31 10.75 13.24
N MET A 43 -0.35 9.44 13.49
CA MET A 43 -0.49 8.46 12.41
C MET A 43 -1.83 8.63 11.70
N HIS A 44 -2.93 8.76 12.45
CA HIS A 44 -4.26 8.97 11.92
C HIS A 44 -4.32 10.26 11.08
N ASP A 45 -3.92 11.39 11.65
CA ASP A 45 -3.97 12.71 11.00
C ASP A 45 -3.14 12.74 9.69
N TYR A 46 -2.02 12.04 9.67
CA TYR A 46 -1.18 11.96 8.47
C TYR A 46 -1.75 11.03 7.40
N LEU A 47 -2.25 9.86 7.78
CA LEU A 47 -2.84 8.89 6.87
C LEU A 47 -4.18 9.35 6.29
N ASP A 48 -4.96 10.14 7.03
CA ASP A 48 -6.19 10.78 6.54
C ASP A 48 -5.92 11.66 5.31
N GLN A 49 -4.76 12.34 5.25
CA GLN A 49 -4.37 13.14 4.10
C GLN A 49 -4.22 12.33 2.81
N PHE A 50 -3.91 11.03 2.92
CA PHE A 50 -3.88 10.09 1.79
C PHE A 50 -5.27 9.56 1.40
N GLY A 51 -6.34 9.92 2.15
CA GLY A 51 -7.72 9.52 1.89
C GLY A 51 -8.13 8.20 2.52
N PHE A 52 -7.34 7.66 3.45
CA PHE A 52 -7.75 6.47 4.20
C PHE A 52 -8.93 6.81 5.13
N GLY A 53 -9.86 5.88 5.29
CA GLY A 53 -11.06 6.09 6.11
C GLY A 53 -12.19 6.88 5.41
N SER A 54 -11.95 7.39 4.18
CA SER A 54 -12.90 8.16 3.38
C SER A 54 -13.12 7.53 2.00
N PRO A 55 -14.28 7.71 1.35
CA PRO A 55 -14.48 7.31 -0.04
C PRO A 55 -13.46 7.99 -0.96
N THR A 56 -13.00 7.31 -2.01
CA THR A 56 -11.98 7.85 -2.95
C THR A 56 -12.51 8.91 -3.92
N GLY A 57 -13.81 9.19 -3.91
CA GLY A 57 -14.42 10.15 -4.85
C GLY A 57 -14.54 9.64 -6.29
N ILE A 58 -14.32 8.34 -6.55
CA ILE A 58 -14.53 7.75 -7.87
C ILE A 58 -15.99 7.88 -8.32
N ASP A 59 -16.19 8.07 -9.62
CA ASP A 59 -17.48 8.33 -10.27
C ASP A 59 -18.38 7.06 -10.41
N VAL A 60 -18.35 6.16 -9.42
CA VAL A 60 -19.23 5.00 -9.32
C VAL A 60 -19.86 4.90 -7.92
N PRO A 61 -21.11 4.44 -7.81
CA PRO A 61 -21.76 4.29 -6.51
C PRO A 61 -21.25 3.08 -5.73
N GLY A 62 -21.49 3.07 -4.41
CA GLY A 62 -21.27 1.89 -3.56
C GLY A 62 -19.80 1.65 -3.16
N VAL A 63 -18.94 2.67 -3.27
CA VAL A 63 -17.52 2.55 -2.92
C VAL A 63 -17.34 2.50 -1.40
N GLY A 64 -16.61 1.51 -0.93
CA GLY A 64 -16.23 1.39 0.49
C GLY A 64 -15.29 2.50 0.92
N LYS A 65 -15.45 2.98 2.15
CA LYS A 65 -14.57 3.99 2.76
C LYS A 65 -13.42 3.39 3.58
N GLY A 66 -13.42 2.06 3.79
CA GLY A 66 -12.50 1.45 4.74
C GLY A 66 -12.70 1.94 6.18
N LEU A 67 -11.65 1.81 6.97
CA LEU A 67 -11.58 2.30 8.34
C LEU A 67 -10.14 2.73 8.65
N LEU A 68 -9.96 3.98 9.02
CA LEU A 68 -8.74 4.50 9.60
C LEU A 68 -8.97 4.67 11.11
N PRO A 69 -8.34 3.83 11.96
CA PRO A 69 -8.63 3.84 13.38
C PRO A 69 -8.09 5.08 14.08
N SER A 70 -8.84 5.56 15.08
CA SER A 70 -8.43 6.63 15.99
C SER A 70 -8.96 6.37 17.40
N ARG A 71 -8.51 7.19 18.38
CA ARG A 71 -9.06 7.14 19.75
C ARG A 71 -10.55 7.43 19.76
N ASP A 72 -10.97 8.44 19.00
CA ASP A 72 -12.37 8.87 18.94
C ASP A 72 -13.25 7.82 18.26
N TRP A 73 -12.78 7.25 17.15
CA TRP A 73 -13.47 6.14 16.51
C TRP A 73 -13.67 4.98 17.48
N LYS A 74 -12.62 4.55 18.19
CA LYS A 74 -12.72 3.40 19.09
C LYS A 74 -13.68 3.64 20.23
N ARG A 75 -13.63 4.85 20.81
CA ARG A 75 -14.57 5.25 21.85
C ARG A 75 -16.01 5.26 21.37
N ALA A 76 -16.25 5.79 20.17
CA ALA A 76 -17.59 5.89 19.59
C ALA A 76 -18.16 4.52 19.15
N ALA A 77 -17.33 3.67 18.53
CA ALA A 77 -17.77 2.40 17.95
C ALA A 77 -17.81 1.24 18.96
N LEU A 78 -16.85 1.21 19.90
CA LEU A 78 -16.65 0.08 20.82
C LEU A 78 -16.86 0.44 22.30
N ASN A 79 -17.02 1.73 22.60
CA ASN A 79 -17.09 2.27 23.99
C ASN A 79 -15.87 1.88 24.85
N GLU A 80 -14.70 1.82 24.21
CA GLU A 80 -13.43 1.43 24.83
C GLU A 80 -12.35 2.50 24.63
N PRO A 81 -11.40 2.64 25.57
CA PRO A 81 -10.22 3.48 25.36
C PRO A 81 -9.27 2.84 24.34
N TRP A 82 -8.42 3.67 23.74
CA TRP A 82 -7.31 3.22 22.92
C TRP A 82 -6.15 2.70 23.79
N TYR A 83 -5.62 1.53 23.48
CA TYR A 83 -4.50 0.94 24.19
C TYR A 83 -3.18 1.07 23.39
N PRO A 84 -2.02 1.27 24.06
CA PRO A 84 -0.73 1.41 23.37
C PRO A 84 -0.38 0.22 22.45
N GLY A 85 -0.75 -1.00 22.83
CA GLY A 85 -0.54 -2.18 21.99
C GLY A 85 -1.27 -2.14 20.65
N GLU A 86 -2.37 -1.40 20.55
CA GLU A 86 -3.10 -1.21 19.30
C GLU A 86 -2.35 -0.25 18.36
N THR A 87 -1.62 0.73 18.92
CA THR A 87 -0.73 1.59 18.12
C THR A 87 0.38 0.78 17.45
N VAL A 88 1.00 -0.14 18.19
CA VAL A 88 2.02 -1.04 17.65
C VAL A 88 1.49 -1.83 16.46
N ILE A 89 0.33 -2.45 16.62
CA ILE A 89 -0.30 -3.25 15.56
C ILE A 89 -0.75 -2.38 14.37
N ALA A 90 -1.30 -1.19 14.63
CA ALA A 90 -1.66 -0.23 13.59
C ALA A 90 -0.45 0.24 12.77
N GLY A 91 0.73 0.32 13.39
CA GLY A 91 1.99 0.73 12.75
C GLY A 91 2.46 -0.15 11.60
N ILE A 92 1.97 -1.38 11.53
CA ILE A 92 2.22 -2.30 10.40
C ILE A 92 0.97 -2.55 9.55
N GLY A 93 -0.07 -1.71 9.68
CA GLY A 93 -1.29 -1.79 8.88
C GLY A 93 -2.25 -2.91 9.31
N GLN A 94 -2.08 -3.48 10.50
CA GLN A 94 -2.93 -4.53 11.07
C GLN A 94 -3.94 -3.97 12.07
N GLY A 95 -4.65 -4.84 12.76
CA GLY A 95 -5.63 -4.45 13.79
C GLY A 95 -6.92 -3.91 13.18
N PHE A 96 -7.32 -2.71 13.55
CA PHE A 96 -8.57 -2.09 13.08
C PHE A 96 -8.45 -1.42 11.70
N ASN A 97 -7.26 -1.39 11.08
CA ASN A 97 -7.11 -0.82 9.74
C ASN A 97 -7.88 -1.64 8.70
N VAL A 98 -8.79 -0.98 7.97
CA VAL A 98 -9.49 -1.57 6.82
C VAL A 98 -9.32 -0.63 5.63
N VAL A 99 -8.77 -1.14 4.54
CA VAL A 99 -8.50 -0.35 3.33
C VAL A 99 -9.05 -1.05 2.09
N THR A 100 -9.45 -0.26 1.11
CA THR A 100 -9.81 -0.81 -0.21
C THR A 100 -8.57 -0.81 -1.12
N PRO A 101 -8.48 -1.72 -2.11
CA PRO A 101 -7.41 -1.69 -3.10
C PRO A 101 -7.30 -0.34 -3.81
N LEU A 102 -8.44 0.31 -4.09
CA LEU A 102 -8.46 1.61 -4.74
C LEU A 102 -7.87 2.73 -3.86
N GLN A 103 -8.13 2.70 -2.54
CA GLN A 103 -7.49 3.65 -1.61
C GLN A 103 -5.97 3.48 -1.62
N LEU A 104 -5.47 2.24 -1.60
CA LEU A 104 -4.03 1.97 -1.65
C LEU A 104 -3.41 2.42 -2.98
N ALA A 105 -4.05 2.12 -4.11
CA ALA A 105 -3.57 2.59 -5.41
C ALA A 105 -3.53 4.12 -5.48
N ASN A 106 -4.58 4.80 -4.99
CA ASN A 106 -4.64 6.26 -4.97
C ASN A 106 -3.61 6.88 -4.02
N ALA A 107 -3.31 6.24 -2.89
CA ALA A 107 -2.23 6.65 -1.98
C ALA A 107 -0.85 6.53 -2.65
N VAL A 108 -0.61 5.47 -3.43
CA VAL A 108 0.63 5.34 -4.23
C VAL A 108 0.70 6.43 -5.29
N VAL A 109 -0.42 6.74 -5.99
CA VAL A 109 -0.49 7.86 -6.93
C VAL A 109 -0.11 9.19 -6.26
N ALA A 110 -0.68 9.48 -5.07
CA ALA A 110 -0.32 10.68 -4.33
C ALA A 110 1.16 10.71 -3.94
N LEU A 111 1.72 9.56 -3.54
CA LEU A 111 3.13 9.43 -3.19
C LEU A 111 4.05 9.74 -4.38
N VAL A 112 3.81 9.15 -5.56
CA VAL A 112 4.67 9.36 -6.75
C VAL A 112 4.42 10.72 -7.43
N ASN A 113 3.32 11.39 -7.12
CA ASN A 113 2.98 12.73 -7.61
C ASN A 113 3.36 13.85 -6.62
N GLY A 114 4.31 13.61 -5.71
CA GLY A 114 4.76 14.62 -4.77
C GLY A 114 3.68 15.16 -3.85
N GLY A 115 2.79 14.28 -3.37
CA GLY A 115 1.70 14.62 -2.46
C GLY A 115 0.39 15.04 -3.13
N THR A 116 0.34 15.09 -4.45
CA THR A 116 -0.87 15.50 -5.17
C THR A 116 -1.85 14.33 -5.28
N ARG A 117 -3.00 14.43 -4.60
CA ARG A 117 -4.07 13.45 -4.61
C ARG A 117 -5.21 13.90 -5.53
N PHE A 118 -5.64 13.00 -6.41
CA PHE A 118 -6.75 13.19 -7.33
C PHE A 118 -7.91 12.25 -7.02
N SER A 119 -9.14 12.66 -7.30
CA SER A 119 -10.27 11.73 -7.32
C SER A 119 -10.16 10.83 -8.56
N PRO A 120 -10.02 9.50 -8.37
CA PRO A 120 -10.01 8.58 -9.50
C PRO A 120 -11.34 8.61 -10.25
N ARG A 121 -11.34 8.17 -11.51
CA ARG A 121 -12.57 8.09 -12.30
C ARG A 121 -12.49 7.01 -13.37
N ILE A 122 -13.65 6.51 -13.77
CA ILE A 122 -13.83 5.60 -14.90
C ILE A 122 -14.12 6.39 -16.17
N LEU A 123 -14.91 7.49 -16.08
CA LEU A 123 -15.22 8.33 -17.23
C LEU A 123 -14.00 9.14 -17.69
N TYR A 124 -13.37 8.68 -18.76
CA TYR A 124 -12.13 9.25 -19.31
C TYR A 124 -12.37 10.42 -20.24
N ALA A 125 -13.34 10.27 -21.18
CA ALA A 125 -13.67 11.28 -22.17
C ALA A 125 -15.13 11.15 -22.64
N THR A 126 -15.69 12.25 -23.15
CA THR A 126 -16.99 12.27 -23.80
C THR A 126 -16.86 12.74 -25.25
N LYS A 127 -17.64 12.12 -26.16
CA LYS A 127 -17.72 12.55 -27.56
C LYS A 127 -19.20 12.68 -27.94
N PRO A 128 -19.76 13.90 -27.96
CA PRO A 128 -21.12 14.13 -28.43
C PRO A 128 -21.30 13.72 -29.89
N ALA A 129 -22.53 13.36 -30.28
CA ALA A 129 -22.84 13.03 -31.65
C ALA A 129 -22.57 14.26 -32.59
N GLY A 130 -21.92 14.01 -33.72
CA GLY A 130 -21.55 15.08 -34.69
C GLY A 130 -20.27 15.84 -34.35
N VAL A 131 -19.61 15.55 -33.24
CA VAL A 131 -18.31 16.15 -32.89
C VAL A 131 -17.17 15.20 -33.28
N GLU A 132 -16.16 15.72 -34.01
CA GLU A 132 -15.04 14.88 -34.48
C GLU A 132 -14.10 14.41 -33.34
N ARG A 133 -13.89 15.27 -32.34
CA ARG A 133 -12.93 15.00 -31.26
C ARG A 133 -13.62 14.79 -29.92
N ALA A 134 -13.15 13.79 -29.18
CA ALA A 134 -13.55 13.58 -27.80
C ALA A 134 -12.94 14.64 -26.87
N THR A 135 -13.71 15.10 -25.90
CA THR A 135 -13.23 15.98 -24.82
C THR A 135 -12.79 15.12 -23.64
N ARG A 136 -11.50 15.17 -23.33
CA ARG A 136 -10.93 14.48 -22.16
C ARG A 136 -11.39 15.18 -20.88
N ILE A 137 -11.87 14.39 -19.93
CA ILE A 137 -12.25 14.89 -18.61
C ILE A 137 -11.02 14.81 -17.70
N LYS A 138 -10.65 15.92 -17.07
CA LYS A 138 -9.51 15.95 -16.12
C LYS A 138 -9.92 15.38 -14.77
N ALA A 139 -9.02 14.63 -14.09
CA ALA A 139 -9.23 14.20 -12.73
C ALA A 139 -9.28 15.42 -11.80
N PRO A 140 -10.31 15.58 -10.94
CA PRO A 140 -10.34 16.66 -9.98
C PRO A 140 -9.17 16.52 -8.99
N LEU A 141 -8.48 17.63 -8.73
CA LEU A 141 -7.57 17.74 -7.60
C LEU A 141 -8.41 17.66 -6.33
N GLU A 142 -8.09 16.71 -5.45
CA GLU A 142 -8.82 16.53 -4.20
C GLU A 142 -8.08 17.13 -3.02
N TYR A 143 -6.78 16.87 -2.91
CA TYR A 143 -5.96 17.36 -1.82
C TYR A 143 -4.49 17.45 -2.21
N GLN A 144 -3.76 18.40 -1.61
CA GLN A 144 -2.32 18.50 -1.71
C GLN A 144 -1.71 18.21 -0.33
N ILE A 145 -1.08 17.06 -0.20
CA ILE A 145 -0.36 16.67 1.02
C ILE A 145 0.88 17.56 1.15
N PRO A 146 1.08 18.26 2.28
CA PRO A 146 2.27 19.07 2.48
C PRO A 146 3.53 18.22 2.52
N VAL A 147 4.45 18.44 1.59
CA VAL A 147 5.77 17.83 1.57
C VAL A 147 6.74 18.78 2.26
N LEU A 148 7.00 18.54 3.56
CA LEU A 148 7.86 19.40 4.36
C LEU A 148 9.33 19.32 3.92
N ASP A 149 9.77 18.13 3.55
CA ASP A 149 11.12 17.88 3.03
C ASP A 149 11.04 16.87 1.87
N PRO A 150 11.31 17.30 0.62
CA PRO A 150 11.32 16.42 -0.54
C PRO A 150 12.30 15.25 -0.42
N GLN A 151 13.39 15.39 0.34
CA GLN A 151 14.37 14.32 0.52
C GLN A 151 13.81 13.16 1.36
N ASN A 152 12.97 13.45 2.36
CA ASN A 152 12.28 12.42 3.12
C ASN A 152 11.32 11.65 2.23
N TRP A 153 10.63 12.35 1.32
CA TRP A 153 9.72 11.74 0.35
C TRP A 153 10.46 10.81 -0.61
N GLN A 154 11.58 11.29 -1.17
CA GLN A 154 12.44 10.49 -2.03
C GLN A 154 12.98 9.24 -1.30
N THR A 155 13.32 9.37 -0.02
CA THR A 155 13.80 8.25 0.81
C THR A 155 12.76 7.11 0.88
N ILE A 156 11.47 7.42 0.91
CA ILE A 156 10.41 6.40 0.88
C ILE A 156 10.33 5.73 -0.50
N LEU A 157 10.40 6.52 -1.58
CA LEU A 157 10.41 5.99 -2.94
C LEU A 157 11.63 5.10 -3.21
N ASP A 158 12.81 5.50 -2.73
CA ASP A 158 14.03 4.68 -2.78
C ASP A 158 13.84 3.35 -2.01
N GLY A 159 13.22 3.40 -0.84
CA GLY A 159 12.89 2.21 -0.07
C GLY A 159 11.93 1.27 -0.81
N MET A 160 10.92 1.81 -1.48
CA MET A 160 9.98 1.04 -2.31
C MET A 160 10.66 0.46 -3.57
N ASP A 161 11.61 1.17 -4.14
CA ASP A 161 12.47 0.66 -5.22
C ASP A 161 13.29 -0.54 -4.73
N LEU A 162 13.93 -0.45 -3.57
CA LEU A 162 14.72 -1.53 -2.98
C LEU A 162 13.88 -2.79 -2.64
N VAL A 163 12.60 -2.66 -2.34
CA VAL A 163 11.69 -3.81 -2.14
C VAL A 163 11.70 -4.75 -3.35
N VAL A 164 11.79 -4.19 -4.56
CA VAL A 164 11.75 -4.95 -5.82
C VAL A 164 13.16 -5.18 -6.38
N ASN A 165 14.03 -4.17 -6.36
CA ASN A 165 15.30 -4.19 -7.08
C ASN A 165 16.52 -4.38 -6.14
N GLY A 166 16.32 -4.34 -4.80
CA GLY A 166 17.37 -4.52 -3.81
C GLY A 166 17.74 -5.99 -3.58
N GLU A 167 18.95 -6.23 -3.10
CA GLU A 167 19.45 -7.58 -2.83
C GLU A 167 18.64 -8.35 -1.80
N ARG A 168 18.08 -7.63 -0.80
CA ARG A 168 17.25 -8.18 0.28
C ARG A 168 15.77 -7.92 0.09
N GLY A 169 15.38 -7.38 -1.07
CA GLY A 169 14.02 -6.99 -1.38
C GLY A 169 13.03 -8.16 -1.26
N THR A 170 11.92 -7.91 -0.56
CA THR A 170 10.89 -8.93 -0.33
C THR A 170 10.17 -9.34 -1.62
N ALA A 171 10.20 -8.50 -2.66
CA ALA A 171 9.60 -8.76 -3.98
C ALA A 171 10.62 -8.92 -5.11
N LYS A 172 11.91 -9.12 -4.84
CA LYS A 172 12.97 -9.16 -5.85
C LYS A 172 12.75 -10.17 -6.99
N ARG A 173 11.93 -11.20 -6.77
CA ARG A 173 11.61 -12.19 -7.80
C ARG A 173 10.87 -11.60 -9.00
N VAL A 174 10.08 -10.53 -8.78
CA VAL A 174 9.32 -9.88 -9.85
C VAL A 174 10.17 -8.89 -10.66
N ALA A 175 11.40 -8.60 -10.22
CA ALA A 175 12.36 -7.81 -11.00
C ALA A 175 13.07 -8.64 -12.10
N VAL A 176 13.04 -9.98 -12.01
CA VAL A 176 13.67 -10.85 -12.99
C VAL A 176 12.95 -10.72 -14.33
N ASP A 177 13.72 -10.46 -15.39
CA ASP A 177 13.22 -10.24 -16.75
C ASP A 177 12.17 -9.11 -16.86
N ALA A 178 12.27 -8.11 -15.95
CA ALA A 178 11.37 -6.96 -15.96
C ALA A 178 11.64 -6.03 -17.14
N HIS A 179 10.57 -5.68 -17.89
CA HIS A 179 10.66 -4.69 -18.97
C HIS A 179 10.88 -3.29 -18.38
N PHE A 180 10.31 -3.03 -17.21
CA PHE A 180 10.35 -1.74 -16.53
C PHE A 180 10.78 -1.90 -15.07
N ARG A 181 11.58 -0.96 -14.59
CA ARG A 181 11.93 -0.88 -13.18
C ARG A 181 10.70 -0.50 -12.36
N THR A 182 10.36 -1.32 -11.38
CA THR A 182 9.17 -1.16 -10.56
C THR A 182 9.55 -0.90 -9.11
N GLY A 183 8.89 0.06 -8.46
CA GLY A 183 8.93 0.24 -7.02
C GLY A 183 7.65 -0.31 -6.39
N GLY A 184 7.72 -0.86 -5.18
CA GLY A 184 6.52 -1.42 -4.55
C GLY A 184 6.68 -1.79 -3.09
N LYS A 185 5.64 -2.43 -2.52
CA LYS A 185 5.65 -2.95 -1.15
C LYS A 185 4.76 -4.18 -1.03
N THR A 186 5.30 -5.24 -0.47
CA THR A 186 4.55 -6.44 -0.10
C THR A 186 3.76 -6.21 1.18
N GLY A 187 2.58 -6.80 1.26
CA GLY A 187 1.76 -6.85 2.46
C GLY A 187 1.17 -8.24 2.67
N THR A 188 0.85 -8.55 3.92
CA THR A 188 0.14 -9.76 4.31
C THR A 188 -0.86 -9.36 5.39
N ALA A 189 -2.15 -9.44 5.08
CA ALA A 189 -3.20 -9.12 6.05
C ALA A 189 -3.67 -10.41 6.73
N GLN A 190 -3.48 -10.47 8.03
CA GLN A 190 -3.87 -11.65 8.82
C GLN A 190 -5.39 -11.76 8.93
N VAL A 191 -5.93 -12.91 8.54
CA VAL A 191 -7.35 -13.25 8.68
C VAL A 191 -7.64 -13.84 10.05
N TYR A 192 -6.68 -14.57 10.64
CA TYR A 192 -6.83 -15.27 11.89
C TYR A 192 -5.68 -14.97 12.86
N GLN A 193 -6.00 -14.64 14.11
CA GLN A 193 -5.00 -14.50 15.16
C GLN A 193 -4.57 -15.86 15.70
N LEU A 194 -3.32 -16.22 15.48
CA LEU A 194 -2.71 -17.39 16.10
C LEU A 194 -2.44 -17.16 17.60
N ALA A 195 -2.49 -18.22 18.37
CA ALA A 195 -1.98 -18.21 19.74
C ALA A 195 -0.50 -17.78 19.76
N ALA A 196 -0.12 -17.00 20.79
CA ALA A 196 1.20 -16.43 20.91
C ALA A 196 2.32 -17.45 20.67
N GLY A 197 3.24 -17.15 19.76
CA GLY A 197 4.44 -17.96 19.48
C GLY A 197 4.31 -19.03 18.40
N LYS A 198 3.15 -19.21 17.77
CA LYS A 198 3.00 -20.14 16.64
C LYS A 198 3.12 -19.37 15.32
N LYS A 199 3.97 -19.86 14.41
CA LYS A 199 3.97 -19.44 13.00
C LYS A 199 2.92 -20.25 12.26
N GLN A 200 2.15 -19.57 11.42
CA GLN A 200 1.18 -20.24 10.56
C GLN A 200 1.90 -20.77 9.32
N ASN A 201 1.92 -22.09 9.15
CA ASN A 201 2.22 -22.65 7.85
C ASN A 201 0.97 -22.51 6.98
N GLN A 202 0.99 -21.59 6.01
CA GLN A 202 -0.17 -21.27 5.17
C GLN A 202 -0.69 -22.51 4.41
N ASP A 203 0.19 -23.46 4.08
CA ASP A 203 -0.18 -24.69 3.37
C ASP A 203 -0.98 -25.67 4.22
N GLU A 204 -0.83 -25.60 5.56
CA GLU A 204 -1.52 -26.48 6.52
C GLU A 204 -2.85 -25.88 7.01
N VAL A 205 -3.16 -24.63 6.63
CA VAL A 205 -4.35 -23.92 7.07
C VAL A 205 -5.43 -24.05 5.99
N ALA A 206 -6.68 -24.24 6.45
CA ALA A 206 -7.84 -24.21 5.55
C ALA A 206 -7.86 -22.92 4.73
N GLU A 207 -8.16 -23.00 3.46
CA GLU A 207 -8.04 -21.87 2.51
C GLU A 207 -8.66 -20.57 3.02
N HIS A 208 -9.89 -20.64 3.56
CA HIS A 208 -10.62 -19.48 4.08
C HIS A 208 -10.02 -18.84 5.35
N LEU A 209 -9.01 -19.45 5.94
CA LEU A 209 -8.26 -18.93 7.10
C LEU A 209 -6.86 -18.45 6.74
N ARG A 210 -6.44 -18.62 5.48
CA ARG A 210 -5.15 -18.12 5.02
C ARG A 210 -5.14 -16.60 4.98
N ASP A 211 -3.97 -16.03 5.15
CA ASP A 211 -3.76 -14.59 5.08
C ASP A 211 -4.06 -14.05 3.67
N HIS A 212 -4.51 -12.80 3.58
CA HIS A 212 -4.64 -12.12 2.30
C HIS A 212 -3.30 -11.57 1.85
N ALA A 213 -2.90 -11.89 0.63
CA ALA A 213 -1.69 -11.38 0.00
C ALA A 213 -1.94 -10.02 -0.62
N TRP A 214 -1.08 -9.03 -0.31
CA TRP A 214 -1.15 -7.68 -0.85
C TRP A 214 0.14 -7.28 -1.54
N PHE A 215 0.01 -6.51 -2.60
CA PHE A 215 1.14 -5.81 -3.21
C PHE A 215 0.68 -4.48 -3.79
N ILE A 216 1.41 -3.41 -3.45
CA ILE A 216 1.25 -2.11 -4.08
C ILE A 216 2.50 -1.80 -4.88
N ALA A 217 2.37 -1.15 -6.04
CA ALA A 217 3.50 -0.82 -6.87
C ALA A 217 3.23 0.39 -7.79
N PHE A 218 4.30 0.92 -8.33
CA PHE A 218 4.31 1.92 -9.39
C PHE A 218 5.44 1.64 -10.38
N ALA A 219 5.26 2.05 -11.62
CA ALA A 219 6.26 1.88 -12.67
C ALA A 219 6.12 2.94 -13.78
N PRO A 220 7.21 3.25 -14.53
CA PRO A 220 8.59 3.03 -14.18
C PRO A 220 9.03 3.82 -12.93
N VAL A 221 10.09 3.38 -12.23
CA VAL A 221 10.58 4.10 -11.01
C VAL A 221 11.05 5.51 -11.36
N GLU A 222 11.72 5.67 -12.49
CA GLU A 222 12.33 6.92 -12.94
C GLU A 222 11.29 7.99 -13.36
N SER A 223 10.14 7.52 -13.88
CA SER A 223 9.05 8.40 -14.33
C SER A 223 7.72 7.66 -14.23
N PRO A 224 7.11 7.62 -13.04
CA PRO A 224 5.91 6.82 -12.79
C PRO A 224 4.75 7.19 -13.71
N ARG A 225 4.21 6.20 -14.41
CA ARG A 225 3.08 6.31 -15.35
C ARG A 225 1.85 5.58 -14.85
N ILE A 226 2.04 4.57 -14.00
CA ILE A 226 0.97 3.74 -13.47
C ILE A 226 1.27 3.37 -12.01
N ALA A 227 0.22 3.31 -11.21
CA ALA A 227 0.23 2.72 -9.87
C ALA A 227 -0.82 1.61 -9.78
N ILE A 228 -0.53 0.57 -9.01
CA ILE A 228 -1.40 -0.59 -8.83
C ILE A 228 -1.46 -1.01 -7.37
N ALA A 229 -2.61 -1.52 -6.96
CA ALA A 229 -2.76 -2.29 -5.75
C ALA A 229 -3.46 -3.62 -6.07
N VAL A 230 -2.86 -4.71 -5.64
CA VAL A 230 -3.37 -6.07 -5.84
C VAL A 230 -3.62 -6.72 -4.51
N VAL A 231 -4.79 -7.31 -4.35
CA VAL A 231 -5.12 -8.23 -3.27
C VAL A 231 -5.44 -9.60 -3.86
N VAL A 232 -4.89 -10.65 -3.25
CA VAL A 232 -5.28 -12.03 -3.50
C VAL A 232 -5.82 -12.57 -2.18
N GLU A 233 -7.14 -12.71 -2.11
CA GLU A 233 -7.80 -13.24 -0.90
C GLU A 233 -7.30 -14.66 -0.64
N HIS A 234 -6.96 -14.94 0.62
CA HIS A 234 -6.42 -16.22 1.06
C HIS A 234 -5.15 -16.70 0.32
N GLY A 235 -4.45 -15.76 -0.34
CA GLY A 235 -3.28 -16.04 -1.16
C GLY A 235 -1.97 -16.24 -0.36
N GLY A 236 -2.00 -16.07 0.96
CA GLY A 236 -0.82 -16.20 1.82
C GLY A 236 0.12 -15.01 1.70
N GLY A 237 1.25 -15.15 1.01
CA GLY A 237 2.29 -14.12 0.95
C GLY A 237 2.17 -13.13 -0.20
N GLY A 238 2.32 -11.83 0.08
CA GLY A 238 2.25 -10.78 -0.95
C GLY A 238 3.28 -10.94 -2.07
N SER A 239 4.49 -11.39 -1.74
CA SER A 239 5.58 -11.61 -2.73
C SER A 239 5.33 -12.80 -3.66
N THR A 240 4.55 -13.79 -3.25
CA THR A 240 4.32 -15.03 -4.00
C THR A 240 3.02 -15.03 -4.78
N ALA A 241 1.98 -14.38 -4.27
CA ALA A 241 0.66 -14.36 -4.89
C ALA A 241 0.32 -13.02 -5.56
N ALA A 242 0.45 -11.89 -4.86
CA ALA A 242 0.01 -10.58 -5.36
C ALA A 242 1.04 -9.90 -6.28
N ALA A 243 2.33 -9.96 -5.95
CA ALA A 243 3.37 -9.28 -6.72
C ALA A 243 3.51 -9.77 -8.17
N PRO A 244 3.43 -11.09 -8.49
CA PRO A 244 3.45 -11.55 -9.88
C PRO A 244 2.27 -11.03 -10.71
N VAL A 245 1.07 -10.95 -10.12
CA VAL A 245 -0.11 -10.41 -10.80
C VAL A 245 0.09 -8.92 -11.10
N ALA A 246 0.60 -8.15 -10.11
CA ALA A 246 0.90 -6.74 -10.31
C ALA A 246 1.93 -6.55 -11.43
N ARG A 247 3.01 -7.35 -11.45
CA ARG A 247 4.03 -7.30 -12.48
C ARG A 247 3.44 -7.52 -13.88
N ALA A 248 2.71 -8.61 -14.08
CA ALA A 248 2.12 -8.91 -15.38
C ALA A 248 1.18 -7.79 -15.86
N THR A 249 0.43 -7.18 -14.94
CA THR A 249 -0.47 -6.08 -15.27
C THR A 249 0.29 -4.80 -15.63
N LEU A 250 1.35 -4.47 -14.88
CA LEU A 250 2.19 -3.29 -15.16
C LEU A 250 2.88 -3.40 -16.52
N ASP A 251 3.49 -4.55 -16.83
CA ASP A 251 4.15 -4.78 -18.10
C ASP A 251 3.17 -4.68 -19.27
N ALA A 252 2.02 -5.36 -19.19
CA ALA A 252 1.01 -5.33 -20.25
C ALA A 252 0.48 -3.91 -20.51
N TRP A 253 0.30 -3.11 -19.48
CA TRP A 253 -0.17 -1.74 -19.62
C TRP A 253 0.91 -0.82 -20.21
N LEU A 254 2.15 -0.92 -19.73
CA LEU A 254 3.26 -0.08 -20.19
C LEU A 254 3.68 -0.42 -21.62
N ASP A 255 3.68 -1.69 -22.01
CA ASP A 255 3.95 -2.10 -23.38
C ASP A 255 2.90 -1.52 -24.35
N GLN A 256 1.60 -1.55 -23.97
CA GLN A 256 0.55 -0.91 -24.76
C GLN A 256 0.71 0.61 -24.87
N GLU A 257 1.13 1.30 -23.81
CA GLU A 257 1.36 2.74 -23.87
C GLU A 257 2.53 3.07 -24.80
N LEU A 258 3.63 2.31 -24.74
CA LEU A 258 4.75 2.47 -25.66
C LEU A 258 4.34 2.25 -27.12
N GLU A 259 3.54 1.22 -27.40
CA GLU A 259 3.01 0.97 -28.75
C GLU A 259 2.15 2.14 -29.25
N ARG A 260 1.33 2.74 -28.38
CA ARG A 260 0.52 3.92 -28.73
C ARG A 260 1.36 5.17 -29.03
N GLU A 261 2.44 5.37 -28.25
CA GLU A 261 3.36 6.50 -28.44
C GLU A 261 4.18 6.38 -29.73
N LEU A 262 4.43 5.16 -30.22
CA LEU A 262 5.14 4.87 -31.45
C LEU A 262 4.25 4.89 -32.71
N GLN A 263 2.93 4.91 -32.54
CA GLN A 263 1.99 5.06 -33.66
C GLN A 263 1.94 6.52 -34.11
N PRO A 264 2.16 6.82 -35.42
CA PRO A 264 2.21 8.16 -35.96
C PRO A 264 0.88 8.93 -35.88
#